data_c65e5e9637a03b11af0496024bf1e19a
#
_entry.id   c65e5e9637a03b11af0496024bf1e19a
#
_cell.length_a   1.000
_cell.length_b   1.000
_cell.length_c   1.000
_cell.angle_alpha   90.00
_cell.angle_beta   90.00
_cell.angle_gamma   90.00
#
_symmetry.space_group_name_H-M   'P 1'
#
loop_
_entity.id
_entity.type
_entity.pdbx_description
1 polymer ?
#
loop_
_entity_poly.entity_id
_entity_poly.type
_entity_poly.pdbx_seq_one_letter_code
_entity_poly.pdbx_strand_id
1 'polypeptide(L)'
;MSDIVGDGRHDLRDALELLSSQVADGILHAEPTYQETRLPAAAIQPLVRANVAEILAALAGETSSLEPAREAGRVSAAEGMPLDLLQHAYRLAGLRIWEELARRLRSETDTAALLRGSSRVWLAIDRSSNVAVRAHLETAAGLGENMARTELLRGVLTGAVHDLDTARRALGLPTDVMLVVAVTAPGLPPAPLPGAAPAPEDVGVDTSRVTTRWLTHEGARLTLVAAPTSQDAHDAVACLAVHAPTGASRPFTSLAGAPDALAQARTAVRSLPVGVVGLARYGDRPLDVLLVADCERAAELAAAVLSGLRDRDPRDEELLLGTIEAWFEHGGSGTRAAAALHCHRNTVLNRLARVADLTGRDINDPRAAAELYAAVRARRLQRDPAWPGGPE
;
A
#
# COMPACT_ATOMS: atom_id res chain seq x y z
N MET A 1 26.03 -25.53 -44.46
CA MET A 1 24.81 -25.29 -43.61
C MET A 1 25.03 -24.23 -42.53
N SER A 2 26.28 -23.94 -42.19
CA SER A 2 26.63 -22.80 -41.29
C SER A 2 26.56 -21.45 -41.96
N ASP A 3 26.71 -21.35 -43.28
CA ASP A 3 26.87 -20.09 -43.99
C ASP A 3 25.58 -19.33 -44.27
N ILE A 4 24.42 -20.01 -44.38
CA ILE A 4 23.12 -19.34 -44.61
C ILE A 4 22.61 -18.61 -43.36
N VAL A 5 22.99 -19.10 -42.17
CA VAL A 5 22.64 -18.48 -40.90
C VAL A 5 23.67 -17.41 -40.50
N GLY A 6 24.91 -17.50 -41.00
CA GLY A 6 26.01 -16.55 -40.70
C GLY A 6 25.82 -15.17 -41.31
N ASP A 7 25.49 -15.13 -42.60
CA ASP A 7 25.26 -13.87 -43.35
C ASP A 7 23.93 -13.19 -42.96
N GLY A 8 22.93 -13.99 -42.61
CA GLY A 8 21.62 -13.49 -42.11
C GLY A 8 21.61 -12.93 -40.67
N ARG A 9 22.69 -13.09 -39.90
CA ARG A 9 22.73 -12.62 -38.49
C ARG A 9 22.72 -11.11 -38.33
N HIS A 10 23.44 -10.41 -39.16
CA HIS A 10 23.42 -8.92 -39.22
C HIS A 10 22.06 -8.43 -39.71
N ASP A 11 21.56 -9.04 -40.76
CA ASP A 11 20.29 -8.71 -41.40
C ASP A 11 19.07 -8.90 -40.48
N LEU A 12 19.05 -9.92 -39.59
CA LEU A 12 17.95 -10.16 -38.65
C LEU A 12 17.94 -9.16 -37.49
N ARG A 13 19.12 -8.68 -37.06
CA ARG A 13 19.18 -7.63 -36.02
C ARG A 13 18.70 -6.28 -36.56
N ASP A 14 19.01 -5.97 -37.82
CA ASP A 14 18.52 -4.74 -38.49
C ASP A 14 17.01 -4.80 -38.71
N ALA A 15 16.42 -6.01 -38.79
CA ALA A 15 14.99 -6.20 -38.88
C ALA A 15 14.27 -6.08 -37.52
N LEU A 16 14.99 -6.11 -36.38
CA LEU A 16 14.38 -6.13 -35.06
C LEU A 16 13.44 -4.95 -34.84
N GLU A 17 13.84 -3.74 -35.11
CA GLU A 17 13.02 -2.53 -34.88
C GLU A 17 11.78 -2.54 -35.78
N LEU A 18 11.95 -2.90 -37.08
CA LEU A 18 10.85 -3.00 -38.03
C LEU A 18 9.83 -4.09 -37.59
N LEU A 19 10.32 -5.29 -37.28
CA LEU A 19 9.46 -6.40 -36.84
C LEU A 19 8.76 -6.09 -35.51
N SER A 20 9.46 -5.49 -34.57
CA SER A 20 8.89 -5.13 -33.26
C SER A 20 7.77 -4.09 -33.41
N SER A 21 7.97 -3.07 -34.26
CA SER A 21 6.92 -2.09 -34.57
C SER A 21 5.74 -2.75 -35.26
N GLN A 22 5.96 -3.56 -36.31
CA GLN A 22 4.88 -4.24 -37.04
C GLN A 22 4.08 -5.19 -36.15
N VAL A 23 4.73 -5.91 -35.23
CA VAL A 23 4.07 -6.79 -34.27
C VAL A 23 3.28 -5.98 -33.25
N ALA A 24 3.86 -4.92 -32.68
CA ALA A 24 3.18 -4.05 -31.72
C ALA A 24 1.97 -3.35 -32.35
N ASP A 25 2.10 -2.81 -33.54
CA ASP A 25 1.01 -2.19 -34.30
C ASP A 25 -0.09 -3.21 -34.64
N GLY A 26 0.32 -4.42 -35.04
CA GLY A 26 -0.63 -5.52 -35.29
C GLY A 26 -1.42 -5.93 -34.06
N ILE A 27 -0.76 -5.98 -32.89
CA ILE A 27 -1.42 -6.26 -31.60
C ILE A 27 -2.44 -5.16 -31.26
N LEU A 28 -2.03 -3.89 -31.39
CA LEU A 28 -2.88 -2.75 -31.01
C LEU A 28 -4.08 -2.56 -31.94
N HIS A 29 -3.97 -2.97 -33.21
CA HIS A 29 -5.02 -2.76 -34.22
C HIS A 29 -5.86 -4.00 -34.51
N ALA A 30 -5.39 -5.21 -34.15
CA ALA A 30 -6.05 -6.45 -34.53
C ALA A 30 -7.34 -6.73 -33.75
N GLU A 31 -7.47 -6.19 -32.52
CA GLU A 31 -8.68 -6.42 -31.72
C GLU A 31 -9.07 -5.19 -30.86
N PRO A 32 -10.35 -4.78 -30.89
CA PRO A 32 -10.89 -3.72 -30.04
C PRO A 32 -10.65 -3.99 -28.53
N THR A 33 -10.56 -5.26 -28.13
CA THR A 33 -10.36 -5.73 -26.76
C THR A 33 -9.01 -5.28 -26.17
N TYR A 34 -7.98 -5.00 -27.01
CA TYR A 34 -6.74 -4.39 -26.53
C TYR A 34 -6.94 -2.96 -26.05
N GLN A 35 -7.92 -2.24 -26.56
CA GLN A 35 -8.27 -0.89 -26.13
C GLN A 35 -8.96 -0.88 -24.75
N GLU A 36 -9.51 -2.01 -24.33
CA GLU A 36 -10.15 -2.21 -23.03
C GLU A 36 -9.15 -2.67 -21.95
N THR A 37 -7.93 -3.10 -22.33
CA THR A 37 -6.89 -3.48 -21.39
C THR A 37 -6.25 -2.24 -20.76
N ARG A 38 -5.82 -2.36 -19.50
CA ARG A 38 -5.13 -1.27 -18.78
C ARG A 38 -3.67 -1.08 -19.23
N LEU A 39 -3.16 -1.91 -20.16
CA LEU A 39 -1.80 -1.81 -20.69
C LEU A 39 -1.68 -0.60 -21.63
N PRO A 40 -0.93 0.45 -21.26
CA PRO A 40 -0.69 1.55 -22.17
C PRO A 40 0.19 1.08 -23.35
N ALA A 41 -0.07 1.61 -24.54
CA ALA A 41 0.71 1.28 -25.75
C ALA A 41 2.23 1.42 -25.54
N ALA A 42 2.65 2.39 -24.73
CA ALA A 42 4.06 2.60 -24.36
C ALA A 42 4.67 1.41 -23.58
N ALA A 43 3.87 0.59 -22.86
CA ALA A 43 4.36 -0.58 -22.14
C ALA A 43 4.42 -1.84 -23.04
N ILE A 44 3.62 -1.91 -24.10
CA ILE A 44 3.58 -3.06 -25.03
C ILE A 44 4.84 -3.11 -25.87
N GLN A 45 5.31 -1.98 -26.39
CA GLN A 45 6.41 -1.92 -27.33
C GLN A 45 7.74 -2.51 -26.77
N PRO A 46 8.18 -2.19 -25.53
CA PRO A 46 9.36 -2.81 -24.94
C PRO A 46 9.24 -4.33 -24.75
N LEU A 47 8.05 -4.81 -24.34
CA LEU A 47 7.78 -6.23 -24.15
C LEU A 47 7.84 -7.00 -25.48
N VAL A 48 7.20 -6.47 -26.53
CA VAL A 48 7.24 -7.04 -27.88
C VAL A 48 8.66 -7.06 -28.39
N ARG A 49 9.40 -5.95 -28.28
CA ARG A 49 10.79 -5.85 -28.74
C ARG A 49 11.69 -6.88 -28.06
N ALA A 50 11.59 -7.05 -26.74
CA ALA A 50 12.37 -8.03 -26.00
C ALA A 50 12.05 -9.48 -26.43
N ASN A 51 10.76 -9.78 -26.65
CA ASN A 51 10.33 -11.11 -27.11
C ASN A 51 10.78 -11.40 -28.57
N VAL A 52 10.62 -10.44 -29.48
CA VAL A 52 11.09 -10.58 -30.87
C VAL A 52 12.61 -10.77 -30.90
N ALA A 53 13.37 -10.01 -30.12
CA ALA A 53 14.83 -10.16 -30.03
C ALA A 53 15.23 -11.56 -29.56
N GLU A 54 14.57 -12.09 -28.53
CA GLU A 54 14.82 -13.43 -28.00
C GLU A 54 14.49 -14.54 -29.02
N ILE A 55 13.38 -14.39 -29.76
CA ILE A 55 13.01 -15.34 -30.81
C ILE A 55 14.04 -15.31 -31.95
N LEU A 56 14.48 -14.12 -32.38
CA LEU A 56 15.51 -13.99 -33.41
C LEU A 56 16.86 -14.57 -32.96
N ALA A 57 17.26 -14.38 -31.71
CA ALA A 57 18.44 -14.98 -31.10
C ALA A 57 18.36 -16.54 -31.11
N ALA A 58 17.20 -17.08 -30.74
CA ALA A 58 16.96 -18.52 -30.78
C ALA A 58 17.04 -19.09 -32.22
N LEU A 59 16.52 -18.35 -33.21
CA LEU A 59 16.64 -18.73 -34.63
C LEU A 59 18.10 -18.69 -35.12
N ALA A 60 18.90 -17.76 -34.58
CA ALA A 60 20.34 -17.69 -34.85
C ALA A 60 21.15 -18.80 -34.14
N GLY A 61 20.51 -19.62 -33.29
CA GLY A 61 21.16 -20.70 -32.54
C GLY A 61 21.85 -20.22 -31.26
N GLU A 62 21.52 -19.03 -30.79
CA GLU A 62 21.99 -18.49 -29.50
C GLU A 62 21.17 -19.10 -28.34
N THR A 63 21.73 -19.06 -27.13
CA THR A 63 21.04 -19.56 -25.94
C THR A 63 19.92 -18.60 -25.59
N SER A 64 18.69 -19.10 -25.48
CA SER A 64 17.49 -18.32 -25.12
C SER A 64 17.19 -18.47 -23.63
N SER A 65 17.03 -17.37 -22.92
CA SER A 65 16.67 -17.35 -21.49
C SER A 65 15.16 -17.57 -21.26
N LEU A 66 14.36 -17.24 -22.27
CA LEU A 66 12.88 -17.18 -22.20
C LEU A 66 12.34 -16.24 -21.11
N GLU A 67 13.19 -15.39 -20.52
CA GLU A 67 12.76 -14.41 -19.51
C GLU A 67 11.83 -13.33 -20.08
N PRO A 68 12.04 -12.80 -21.30
CA PRO A 68 11.06 -11.90 -21.93
C PRO A 68 9.67 -12.53 -22.07
N ALA A 69 9.60 -13.83 -22.34
CA ALA A 69 8.33 -14.56 -22.43
C ALA A 69 7.65 -14.70 -21.07
N ARG A 70 8.42 -15.02 -20.01
CA ARG A 70 7.89 -15.04 -18.63
C ARG A 70 7.36 -13.68 -18.22
N GLU A 71 8.12 -12.61 -18.49
CA GLU A 71 7.72 -11.25 -18.16
C GLU A 71 6.45 -10.83 -18.90
N ALA A 72 6.35 -11.14 -20.20
CA ALA A 72 5.12 -10.89 -20.97
C ALA A 72 3.90 -11.60 -20.35
N GLY A 73 4.06 -12.85 -19.87
CA GLY A 73 3.02 -13.59 -19.17
C GLY A 73 2.63 -12.94 -17.84
N ARG A 74 3.61 -12.54 -17.02
CA ARG A 74 3.35 -11.87 -15.73
C ARG A 74 2.62 -10.54 -15.91
N VAL A 75 3.12 -9.70 -16.79
CA VAL A 75 2.53 -8.37 -17.06
C VAL A 75 1.11 -8.52 -17.62
N SER A 76 0.88 -9.42 -18.58
CA SER A 76 -0.45 -9.63 -19.15
C SER A 76 -1.48 -10.05 -18.10
N ALA A 77 -1.11 -10.94 -17.16
CA ALA A 77 -1.99 -11.35 -16.07
C ALA A 77 -2.23 -10.22 -15.05
N ALA A 78 -1.19 -9.47 -14.67
CA ALA A 78 -1.28 -8.36 -13.73
C ALA A 78 -2.23 -7.25 -14.22
N GLU A 79 -2.23 -7.01 -15.54
CA GLU A 79 -3.08 -6.00 -16.18
C GLU A 79 -4.45 -6.55 -16.62
N GLY A 80 -4.76 -7.80 -16.27
CA GLY A 80 -6.06 -8.41 -16.58
C GLY A 80 -6.28 -8.73 -18.06
N MET A 81 -5.20 -8.88 -18.83
CA MET A 81 -5.28 -9.26 -20.25
C MET A 81 -5.78 -10.71 -20.37
N PRO A 82 -6.80 -11.00 -21.20
CA PRO A 82 -7.24 -12.36 -21.50
C PRO A 82 -6.11 -13.22 -22.11
N LEU A 83 -6.09 -14.50 -21.75
CA LEU A 83 -5.02 -15.43 -22.18
C LEU A 83 -4.98 -15.63 -23.69
N ASP A 84 -6.12 -15.63 -24.35
CA ASP A 84 -6.27 -15.77 -25.81
C ASP A 84 -5.62 -14.60 -26.57
N LEU A 85 -5.68 -13.38 -26.03
CA LEU A 85 -4.99 -12.21 -26.58
C LEU A 85 -3.45 -12.35 -26.49
N LEU A 86 -2.94 -12.85 -25.35
CA LEU A 86 -1.52 -13.16 -25.21
C LEU A 86 -1.05 -14.19 -26.25
N GLN A 87 -1.83 -15.26 -26.43
CA GLN A 87 -1.54 -16.28 -27.44
C GLN A 87 -1.66 -15.73 -28.87
N HIS A 88 -2.63 -14.84 -29.13
CA HIS A 88 -2.77 -14.18 -30.43
C HIS A 88 -1.54 -13.34 -30.77
N ALA A 89 -1.00 -12.59 -29.79
CA ALA A 89 0.22 -11.80 -29.96
C ALA A 89 1.42 -12.66 -30.43
N TYR A 90 1.62 -13.86 -29.85
CA TYR A 90 2.68 -14.77 -30.27
C TYR A 90 2.43 -15.34 -31.66
N ARG A 91 1.19 -15.66 -32.03
CA ARG A 91 0.87 -16.11 -33.40
C ARG A 91 1.15 -15.02 -34.42
N LEU A 92 0.77 -13.79 -34.11
CA LEU A 92 1.04 -12.63 -34.97
C LEU A 92 2.54 -12.38 -35.14
N ALA A 93 3.31 -12.45 -34.03
CA ALA A 93 4.76 -12.34 -34.07
C ALA A 93 5.39 -13.41 -34.98
N GLY A 94 4.94 -14.67 -34.86
CA GLY A 94 5.39 -15.78 -35.70
C GLY A 94 5.12 -15.54 -37.18
N LEU A 95 3.92 -15.06 -37.51
CA LEU A 95 3.54 -14.73 -38.88
C LEU A 95 4.46 -13.63 -39.46
N ARG A 96 4.65 -12.55 -38.73
CA ARG A 96 5.51 -11.41 -39.20
C ARG A 96 6.97 -11.80 -39.36
N ILE A 97 7.50 -12.56 -38.41
CA ILE A 97 8.88 -13.09 -38.52
C ILE A 97 9.01 -14.02 -39.70
N TRP A 98 8.01 -14.88 -39.95
CA TRP A 98 8.03 -15.79 -41.08
C TRP A 98 7.92 -15.04 -42.41
N GLU A 99 7.02 -14.05 -42.55
CA GLU A 99 6.87 -13.24 -43.74
C GLU A 99 8.20 -12.51 -44.12
N GLU A 100 8.88 -11.99 -43.10
CA GLU A 100 10.16 -11.31 -43.29
C GLU A 100 11.27 -12.26 -43.73
N LEU A 101 11.39 -13.45 -43.11
CA LEU A 101 12.32 -14.49 -43.52
C LEU A 101 12.03 -14.98 -44.94
N ALA A 102 10.77 -15.25 -45.28
CA ALA A 102 10.37 -15.69 -46.60
C ALA A 102 10.69 -14.64 -47.69
N ARG A 103 10.52 -13.35 -47.35
CA ARG A 103 10.85 -12.23 -48.26
C ARG A 103 12.36 -12.19 -48.56
N ARG A 104 13.21 -12.43 -47.55
CA ARG A 104 14.67 -12.42 -47.71
C ARG A 104 15.19 -13.64 -48.46
N LEU A 105 14.56 -14.82 -48.26
CA LEU A 105 14.95 -16.08 -48.90
C LEU A 105 14.47 -16.21 -50.37
N ARG A 106 13.67 -15.29 -50.90
CA ARG A 106 13.15 -15.34 -52.28
C ARG A 106 14.21 -15.32 -53.37
N SER A 107 15.49 -15.01 -53.08
CA SER A 107 16.58 -15.05 -54.02
C SER A 107 17.19 -16.44 -54.21
N GLU A 108 16.84 -17.43 -53.37
CA GLU A 108 17.38 -18.79 -53.45
C GLU A 108 16.27 -19.83 -53.70
N THR A 109 16.43 -20.66 -54.70
CA THR A 109 15.46 -21.64 -55.22
C THR A 109 15.33 -22.91 -54.35
N ASP A 110 15.65 -22.89 -53.05
CA ASP A 110 15.60 -24.07 -52.18
C ASP A 110 14.33 -24.10 -51.32
N THR A 111 13.29 -24.73 -51.83
CA THR A 111 12.05 -25.05 -51.12
C THR A 111 12.29 -25.77 -49.81
N ALA A 112 13.32 -26.63 -49.71
CA ALA A 112 13.65 -27.38 -48.51
C ALA A 112 14.25 -26.46 -47.44
N ALA A 113 14.96 -25.39 -47.77
CA ALA A 113 15.45 -24.38 -46.84
C ALA A 113 14.28 -23.56 -46.24
N LEU A 114 13.30 -23.21 -47.08
CA LEU A 114 12.07 -22.52 -46.62
C LEU A 114 11.28 -23.37 -45.65
N LEU A 115 11.06 -24.65 -45.95
CA LEU A 115 10.34 -25.56 -45.05
C LEU A 115 11.07 -25.76 -43.70
N ARG A 116 12.40 -25.91 -43.71
CA ARG A 116 13.19 -25.99 -42.46
C ARG A 116 13.16 -24.68 -41.68
N GLY A 117 13.17 -23.54 -42.36
CA GLY A 117 13.06 -22.21 -41.75
C GLY A 117 11.70 -22.02 -41.03
N SER A 118 10.60 -22.36 -41.72
CA SER A 118 9.25 -22.27 -41.10
C SER A 118 9.12 -23.10 -39.84
N SER A 119 9.58 -24.34 -39.88
CA SER A 119 9.54 -25.22 -38.70
C SER A 119 10.31 -24.67 -37.49
N ARG A 120 11.46 -24.02 -37.73
CA ARG A 120 12.24 -23.37 -36.68
C ARG A 120 11.53 -22.17 -36.06
N VAL A 121 10.93 -21.32 -36.91
CA VAL A 121 10.15 -20.15 -36.44
C VAL A 121 9.01 -20.62 -35.56
N TRP A 122 8.20 -21.59 -36.03
CA TRP A 122 7.08 -22.08 -35.27
C TRP A 122 7.49 -22.76 -33.97
N LEU A 123 8.60 -23.51 -33.94
CA LEU A 123 9.13 -24.12 -32.72
C LEU A 123 9.60 -23.07 -31.72
N ALA A 124 10.26 -22.00 -32.17
CA ALA A 124 10.69 -20.89 -31.29
C ALA A 124 9.47 -20.15 -30.70
N ILE A 125 8.47 -19.85 -31.52
CA ILE A 125 7.22 -19.21 -31.12
C ILE A 125 6.46 -20.09 -30.12
N ASP A 126 6.29 -21.38 -30.42
CA ASP A 126 5.59 -22.32 -29.53
C ASP A 126 6.25 -22.39 -28.15
N ARG A 127 7.58 -22.48 -28.13
CA ARG A 127 8.35 -22.51 -26.89
C ARG A 127 8.18 -21.24 -26.06
N SER A 128 8.27 -20.07 -26.68
CA SER A 128 8.10 -18.78 -26.02
C SER A 128 6.67 -18.59 -25.54
N SER A 129 5.67 -18.90 -26.39
CA SER A 129 4.25 -18.81 -26.06
C SER A 129 3.89 -19.71 -24.88
N ASN A 130 4.37 -20.95 -24.85
CA ASN A 130 4.08 -21.89 -23.76
C ASN A 130 4.65 -21.39 -22.41
N VAL A 131 5.83 -20.78 -22.42
CA VAL A 131 6.42 -20.17 -21.22
C VAL A 131 5.61 -18.93 -20.76
N ALA A 132 5.20 -18.10 -21.70
CA ALA A 132 4.37 -16.93 -21.38
C ALA A 132 2.99 -17.33 -20.83
N VAL A 133 2.33 -18.32 -21.45
CA VAL A 133 1.06 -18.87 -20.98
C VAL A 133 1.17 -19.43 -19.56
N ARG A 134 2.23 -20.18 -19.27
CA ARG A 134 2.45 -20.70 -17.91
C ARG A 134 2.61 -19.59 -16.90
N ALA A 135 3.47 -18.61 -17.18
CA ALA A 135 3.70 -17.48 -16.30
C ALA A 135 2.41 -16.63 -16.09
N HIS A 136 1.60 -16.48 -17.13
CA HIS A 136 0.29 -15.83 -17.03
C HIS A 136 -0.65 -16.57 -16.08
N LEU A 137 -0.81 -17.87 -16.25
CA LEU A 137 -1.68 -18.70 -15.41
C LEU A 137 -1.22 -18.73 -13.95
N GLU A 138 0.09 -18.86 -13.71
CA GLU A 138 0.67 -18.81 -12.35
C GLU A 138 0.42 -17.46 -11.67
N THR A 139 0.60 -16.37 -12.40
CA THR A 139 0.36 -15.01 -11.89
C THR A 139 -1.13 -14.77 -11.65
N ALA A 140 -2.00 -15.14 -12.58
CA ALA A 140 -3.46 -15.00 -12.44
C ALA A 140 -4.00 -15.81 -11.26
N ALA A 141 -3.50 -17.05 -11.05
CA ALA A 141 -3.85 -17.85 -9.89
C ALA A 141 -3.42 -17.18 -8.58
N GLY A 142 -2.18 -16.66 -8.53
CA GLY A 142 -1.67 -15.93 -7.37
C GLY A 142 -2.45 -14.66 -7.06
N LEU A 143 -2.88 -13.92 -8.09
CA LEU A 143 -3.74 -12.75 -7.93
C LEU A 143 -5.13 -13.14 -7.38
N GLY A 144 -5.72 -14.22 -7.90
CA GLY A 144 -6.99 -14.74 -7.40
C GLY A 144 -6.92 -15.18 -5.94
N GLU A 145 -5.85 -15.87 -5.53
CA GLU A 145 -5.62 -16.23 -4.12
C GLU A 145 -5.44 -15.00 -3.23
N ASN A 146 -4.70 -13.98 -3.70
CA ASN A 146 -4.51 -12.76 -2.93
C ASN A 146 -5.82 -11.97 -2.80
N MET A 147 -6.64 -11.90 -3.84
CA MET A 147 -7.96 -11.28 -3.76
C MET A 147 -8.87 -12.02 -2.78
N ALA A 148 -8.92 -13.36 -2.84
CA ALA A 148 -9.71 -14.17 -1.91
C ALA A 148 -9.24 -13.99 -0.46
N ARG A 149 -7.93 -13.95 -0.20
CA ARG A 149 -7.36 -13.67 1.13
C ARG A 149 -7.69 -12.26 1.62
N THR A 150 -7.66 -11.28 0.74
CA THR A 150 -8.01 -9.87 1.07
C THR A 150 -9.48 -9.75 1.47
N GLU A 151 -10.39 -10.37 0.73
CA GLU A 151 -11.82 -10.40 1.07
C GLU A 151 -12.09 -11.16 2.37
N LEU A 152 -11.40 -12.27 2.58
CA LEU A 152 -11.50 -13.02 3.84
C LEU A 152 -11.01 -12.19 5.03
N LEU A 153 -9.89 -11.48 4.89
CA LEU A 153 -9.38 -10.58 5.93
C LEU A 153 -10.38 -9.45 6.21
N ARG A 154 -10.96 -8.86 5.16
CA ARG A 154 -12.01 -7.86 5.29
C ARG A 154 -13.18 -8.42 6.09
N GLY A 155 -13.67 -9.59 5.72
CA GLY A 155 -14.79 -10.26 6.41
C GLY A 155 -14.50 -10.56 7.87
N VAL A 156 -13.27 -10.96 8.22
CA VAL A 156 -12.85 -11.15 9.62
C VAL A 156 -12.85 -9.82 10.38
N LEU A 157 -12.30 -8.76 9.80
CA LEU A 157 -12.21 -7.45 10.44
C LEU A 157 -13.58 -6.77 10.60
N THR A 158 -14.55 -7.08 9.75
CA THR A 158 -15.92 -6.55 9.83
C THR A 158 -16.91 -7.45 10.55
N GLY A 159 -16.50 -8.66 10.94
CA GLY A 159 -17.38 -9.64 11.61
C GLY A 159 -18.31 -10.39 10.66
N ALA A 160 -18.13 -10.30 9.35
CA ALA A 160 -18.95 -10.98 8.35
C ALA A 160 -18.62 -12.47 8.18
N VAL A 161 -17.50 -12.95 8.73
CA VAL A 161 -17.07 -14.35 8.66
C VAL A 161 -17.46 -15.09 9.94
N HIS A 162 -18.20 -16.19 9.80
CA HIS A 162 -18.66 -17.00 10.93
C HIS A 162 -17.70 -18.17 11.25
N ASP A 163 -17.11 -18.80 10.23
CA ASP A 163 -16.13 -19.88 10.42
C ASP A 163 -14.71 -19.30 10.55
N LEU A 164 -14.39 -18.92 11.78
CA LEU A 164 -13.12 -18.28 12.12
C LEU A 164 -11.93 -19.26 12.11
N ASP A 165 -12.16 -20.55 12.28
CA ASP A 165 -11.10 -21.56 12.24
C ASP A 165 -10.64 -21.80 10.80
N THR A 166 -11.58 -21.89 9.87
CA THR A 166 -11.26 -21.92 8.43
C THR A 166 -10.61 -20.62 7.98
N ALA A 167 -11.09 -19.47 8.42
CA ALA A 167 -10.49 -18.19 8.13
C ALA A 167 -9.04 -18.09 8.66
N ARG A 168 -8.77 -18.52 9.88
CA ARG A 168 -7.43 -18.55 10.47
C ARG A 168 -6.45 -19.36 9.60
N ARG A 169 -6.85 -20.56 9.19
CA ARG A 169 -6.04 -21.43 8.33
C ARG A 169 -5.78 -20.82 6.95
N ALA A 170 -6.83 -20.30 6.30
CA ALA A 170 -6.73 -19.68 4.97
C ALA A 170 -5.89 -18.40 4.97
N LEU A 171 -5.93 -17.61 6.05
CA LEU A 171 -5.06 -16.46 6.26
C LEU A 171 -3.64 -16.85 6.69
N GLY A 172 -3.37 -18.13 6.96
CA GLY A 172 -2.06 -18.62 7.44
C GLY A 172 -1.66 -18.01 8.77
N LEU A 173 -2.63 -17.80 9.67
CA LEU A 173 -2.37 -17.24 11.01
C LEU A 173 -2.07 -18.39 11.99
N PRO A 174 -0.96 -18.32 12.76
CA PRO A 174 -0.64 -19.33 13.78
C PRO A 174 -1.72 -19.42 14.85
N THR A 175 -1.75 -20.56 15.55
CA THR A 175 -2.50 -20.73 16.82
C THR A 175 -1.67 -20.19 17.99
N ASP A 176 -2.31 -19.95 19.12
CA ASP A 176 -1.67 -19.54 20.37
C ASP A 176 -0.78 -18.28 20.25
N VAL A 177 -1.28 -17.28 19.52
CA VAL A 177 -0.62 -16.01 19.29
C VAL A 177 -1.46 -14.84 19.80
N MET A 178 -0.78 -13.76 20.09
CA MET A 178 -1.39 -12.45 20.30
C MET A 178 -1.68 -11.79 18.97
N LEU A 179 -2.86 -11.22 18.84
CA LEU A 179 -3.33 -10.49 17.68
C LEU A 179 -3.43 -9.00 18.01
N VAL A 180 -3.07 -8.15 17.07
CA VAL A 180 -3.27 -6.70 17.13
C VAL A 180 -3.78 -6.24 15.77
N VAL A 181 -4.79 -5.38 15.76
CA VAL A 181 -5.19 -4.66 14.54
C VAL A 181 -4.54 -3.28 14.55
N ALA A 182 -3.94 -2.91 13.44
CA ALA A 182 -3.43 -1.57 13.22
C ALA A 182 -4.14 -0.91 12.04
N VAL A 183 -4.42 0.39 12.17
CA VAL A 183 -4.95 1.26 11.12
C VAL A 183 -3.93 2.34 10.84
N THR A 184 -3.35 2.33 9.64
CA THR A 184 -2.41 3.36 9.19
C THR A 184 -3.14 4.30 8.25
N ALA A 185 -3.12 5.57 8.58
CA ALA A 185 -3.78 6.63 7.81
C ALA A 185 -3.13 6.81 6.43
N PRO A 186 -3.86 7.34 5.41
CA PRO A 186 -3.28 7.69 4.14
C PRO A 186 -2.19 8.75 4.35
N GLY A 187 -1.06 8.50 3.76
CA GLY A 187 0.16 9.31 3.87
C GLY A 187 1.17 8.76 2.86
N LEU A 188 2.45 9.04 2.99
CA LEU A 188 3.52 8.51 2.13
C LEU A 188 3.36 7.00 1.82
N PRO A 189 3.93 6.51 0.68
CA PRO A 189 3.85 5.10 0.32
C PRO A 189 4.25 4.24 1.51
N PRO A 190 3.51 3.17 1.78
CA PRO A 190 3.69 2.35 2.98
C PRO A 190 5.09 1.76 3.01
N ALA A 191 5.75 1.84 4.18
CA ALA A 191 6.96 1.07 4.44
C ALA A 191 6.71 -0.43 4.17
N PRO A 192 7.67 -1.17 3.62
CA PRO A 192 7.55 -2.60 3.44
C PRO A 192 7.23 -3.28 4.77
N LEU A 193 6.21 -4.14 4.75
CA LEU A 193 5.83 -4.90 5.95
C LEU A 193 6.89 -5.96 6.28
N PRO A 194 7.17 -6.22 7.55
CA PRO A 194 7.99 -7.36 7.94
C PRO A 194 7.43 -8.65 7.32
N GLY A 195 8.26 -9.39 6.57
CA GLY A 195 7.87 -10.64 5.90
C GLY A 195 7.26 -10.50 4.49
N ALA A 196 7.17 -9.28 3.92
CA ALA A 196 6.62 -9.03 2.58
C ALA A 196 7.60 -8.29 1.65
N ALA A 197 8.86 -8.63 1.65
CA ALA A 197 10.04 -8.19 0.91
C ALA A 197 11.13 -7.67 1.88
N PRO A 198 12.42 -7.58 1.49
CA PRO A 198 13.48 -7.21 2.41
C PRO A 198 13.19 -5.87 3.07
N ALA A 199 13.08 -5.89 4.40
CA ALA A 199 13.01 -4.69 5.22
C ALA A 199 14.34 -3.92 5.11
N PRO A 200 14.36 -2.58 5.22
CA PRO A 200 15.59 -1.86 5.42
C PRO A 200 16.30 -2.40 6.68
N GLU A 201 17.61 -2.57 6.59
CA GLU A 201 18.48 -3.35 7.49
C GLU A 201 18.60 -2.87 8.96
N ASP A 202 17.79 -1.90 9.43
CA ASP A 202 18.05 -1.21 10.70
C ASP A 202 16.97 -1.35 11.80
N VAL A 203 15.99 -2.24 11.67
CA VAL A 203 15.04 -2.48 12.78
C VAL A 203 15.17 -3.92 13.24
N GLY A 204 15.81 -4.13 14.39
CA GLY A 204 16.09 -5.43 14.99
C GLY A 204 14.86 -6.18 15.54
N VAL A 205 13.76 -6.19 14.78
CA VAL A 205 12.61 -7.04 15.07
C VAL A 205 12.82 -8.39 14.38
N ASP A 206 12.83 -9.47 15.13
CA ASP A 206 12.83 -10.83 14.59
C ASP A 206 11.50 -11.10 13.86
N THR A 207 11.47 -10.73 12.58
CA THR A 207 10.29 -10.85 11.72
C THR A 207 9.94 -12.30 11.37
N SER A 208 10.81 -13.26 11.67
CA SER A 208 10.60 -14.69 11.38
C SER A 208 9.42 -15.28 12.18
N ARG A 209 9.01 -14.63 13.28
CA ARG A 209 7.94 -15.10 14.18
C ARG A 209 6.65 -14.29 14.10
N VAL A 210 6.65 -13.19 13.33
CA VAL A 210 5.49 -12.29 13.19
C VAL A 210 4.82 -12.51 11.85
N THR A 211 3.52 -12.78 11.87
CA THR A 211 2.71 -12.88 10.66
C THR A 211 1.85 -11.64 10.52
N THR A 212 1.92 -10.97 9.37
CA THR A 212 1.09 -9.81 9.06
C THR A 212 0.18 -10.08 7.88
N ARG A 213 -1.06 -9.59 7.95
CA ARG A 213 -2.02 -9.57 6.83
C ARG A 213 -2.60 -8.17 6.75
N TRP A 214 -2.71 -7.64 5.55
CA TRP A 214 -3.18 -6.28 5.36
C TRP A 214 -4.06 -6.14 4.14
N LEU A 215 -4.88 -5.10 4.15
CA LEU A 215 -5.66 -4.63 3.01
C LEU A 215 -5.74 -3.11 3.04
N THR A 216 -6.04 -2.52 1.89
CA THR A 216 -6.37 -1.10 1.82
C THR A 216 -7.89 -0.94 1.76
N HIS A 217 -8.42 -0.04 2.57
CA HIS A 217 -9.84 0.28 2.63
C HIS A 217 -10.01 1.78 2.85
N GLU A 218 -10.73 2.46 1.98
CA GLU A 218 -10.94 3.93 2.04
C GLU A 218 -9.64 4.73 2.17
N GLY A 219 -8.60 4.31 1.46
CA GLY A 219 -7.28 4.93 1.50
C GLY A 219 -6.44 4.62 2.75
N ALA A 220 -6.99 4.01 3.79
CA ALA A 220 -6.26 3.57 4.96
C ALA A 220 -5.77 2.12 4.79
N ARG A 221 -4.62 1.79 5.40
CA ARG A 221 -4.14 0.41 5.49
C ARG A 221 -4.63 -0.21 6.79
N LEU A 222 -5.38 -1.30 6.68
CA LEU A 222 -5.80 -2.14 7.79
C LEU A 222 -4.85 -3.33 7.89
N THR A 223 -4.18 -3.51 9.02
CA THR A 223 -3.20 -4.59 9.23
C THR A 223 -3.60 -5.42 10.42
N LEU A 224 -3.69 -6.74 10.24
CA LEU A 224 -3.78 -7.72 11.33
C LEU A 224 -2.39 -8.29 11.56
N VAL A 225 -1.87 -8.10 12.76
CA VAL A 225 -0.58 -8.62 13.22
C VAL A 225 -0.82 -9.80 14.16
N ALA A 226 -0.14 -10.91 13.90
CA ALA A 226 -0.13 -12.09 14.77
C ALA A 226 1.31 -12.35 15.22
N ALA A 227 1.55 -12.39 16.52
CA ALA A 227 2.88 -12.54 17.12
C ALA A 227 2.84 -13.42 18.37
N PRO A 228 3.95 -14.05 18.77
CA PRO A 228 4.01 -14.91 19.95
C PRO A 228 3.65 -14.18 21.25
N THR A 229 4.04 -12.91 21.38
CA THR A 229 3.78 -12.10 22.57
C THR A 229 3.16 -10.76 22.22
N SER A 230 2.54 -10.11 23.20
CA SER A 230 2.02 -8.75 23.05
C SER A 230 3.12 -7.74 22.73
N GLN A 231 4.34 -7.94 23.24
CA GLN A 231 5.47 -7.06 22.98
C GLN A 231 5.89 -7.17 21.51
N ASP A 232 6.07 -8.40 20.99
CA ASP A 232 6.43 -8.62 19.58
C ASP A 232 5.39 -8.00 18.63
N ALA A 233 4.10 -8.10 18.98
CA ALA A 233 3.02 -7.48 18.22
C ALA A 233 3.10 -5.94 18.23
N HIS A 234 3.40 -5.36 19.40
CA HIS A 234 3.57 -3.91 19.52
C HIS A 234 4.79 -3.39 18.77
N ASP A 235 5.91 -4.12 18.81
CA ASP A 235 7.13 -3.75 18.10
C ASP A 235 6.92 -3.81 16.59
N ALA A 236 6.22 -4.83 16.09
CA ALA A 236 5.84 -4.93 14.70
C ALA A 236 4.95 -3.77 14.25
N VAL A 237 3.96 -3.37 15.07
CA VAL A 237 3.10 -2.22 14.77
C VAL A 237 3.86 -0.90 14.83
N ALA A 238 4.85 -0.76 15.74
CA ALA A 238 5.68 0.43 15.84
C ALA A 238 6.45 0.70 14.53
N CYS A 239 6.89 -0.35 13.84
CA CYS A 239 7.53 -0.23 12.52
C CYS A 239 6.60 0.38 11.46
N LEU A 240 5.28 0.14 11.53
CA LEU A 240 4.31 0.73 10.62
C LEU A 240 4.13 2.24 10.84
N ALA A 241 4.34 2.71 12.06
CA ALA A 241 4.11 4.08 12.48
C ALA A 241 5.26 5.05 12.16
N VAL A 242 6.36 4.57 11.61
CA VAL A 242 7.56 5.39 11.32
C VAL A 242 7.28 6.48 10.27
N HIS A 243 6.38 6.19 9.31
CA HIS A 243 6.15 7.08 8.17
C HIS A 243 4.71 7.62 8.07
N ALA A 244 3.80 7.15 8.91
CA ALA A 244 2.40 7.58 8.84
C ALA A 244 1.71 7.46 10.21
N PRO A 245 0.68 8.29 10.48
CA PRO A 245 -0.15 8.15 11.67
C PRO A 245 -0.74 6.73 11.74
N THR A 246 -0.49 6.02 12.82
CA THR A 246 -0.95 4.64 12.99
C THR A 246 -1.64 4.47 14.33
N GLY A 247 -2.83 3.89 14.33
CA GLY A 247 -3.56 3.49 15.52
C GLY A 247 -3.50 1.98 15.71
N ALA A 248 -3.32 1.52 16.94
CA ALA A 248 -3.29 0.12 17.30
C ALA A 248 -4.37 -0.23 18.33
N SER A 249 -4.99 -1.41 18.17
CA SER A 249 -5.89 -2.00 19.16
C SER A 249 -5.13 -2.48 20.40
N ARG A 250 -5.88 -2.86 21.44
CA ARG A 250 -5.34 -3.74 22.49
C ARG A 250 -5.04 -5.12 21.89
N PRO A 251 -4.04 -5.84 22.45
CA PRO A 251 -3.81 -7.23 22.07
C PRO A 251 -5.01 -8.11 22.42
N PHE A 252 -5.31 -9.09 21.56
CA PHE A 252 -6.37 -10.06 21.73
C PHE A 252 -5.94 -11.44 21.22
N THR A 253 -6.68 -12.52 21.51
CA THR A 253 -6.27 -13.89 21.16
C THR A 253 -7.21 -14.59 20.19
N SER A 254 -8.48 -14.17 20.14
CA SER A 254 -9.49 -14.77 19.27
C SER A 254 -9.86 -13.88 18.11
N LEU A 255 -9.91 -14.41 16.89
CA LEU A 255 -10.38 -13.67 15.71
C LEU A 255 -11.80 -13.09 15.87
N ALA A 256 -12.61 -13.62 16.77
CA ALA A 256 -13.92 -13.05 17.11
C ALA A 256 -13.83 -11.61 17.65
N GLY A 257 -12.69 -11.25 18.24
CA GLY A 257 -12.42 -9.88 18.71
C GLY A 257 -11.93 -8.92 17.64
N ALA A 258 -11.74 -9.37 16.40
CA ALA A 258 -11.16 -8.53 15.33
C ALA A 258 -12.02 -7.31 14.97
N PRO A 259 -13.38 -7.36 14.94
CA PRO A 259 -14.19 -6.17 14.71
C PRO A 259 -14.02 -5.09 15.79
N ASP A 260 -14.03 -5.50 17.06
CA ASP A 260 -13.81 -4.58 18.19
C ASP A 260 -12.38 -4.01 18.14
N ALA A 261 -11.40 -4.84 17.82
CA ALA A 261 -10.01 -4.41 17.66
C ALA A 261 -9.85 -3.41 16.51
N LEU A 262 -10.58 -3.59 15.41
CA LEU A 262 -10.59 -2.61 14.31
C LEU A 262 -11.19 -1.27 14.76
N ALA A 263 -12.31 -1.29 15.49
CA ALA A 263 -12.92 -0.08 16.04
C ALA A 263 -11.97 0.63 17.01
N GLN A 264 -11.28 -0.12 17.89
CA GLN A 264 -10.25 0.42 18.78
C GLN A 264 -9.10 1.07 18.01
N ALA A 265 -8.56 0.41 16.98
CA ALA A 265 -7.43 0.92 16.17
C ALA A 265 -7.84 2.19 15.38
N ARG A 266 -9.07 2.24 14.84
CA ARG A 266 -9.64 3.43 14.21
C ARG A 266 -9.76 4.60 15.19
N THR A 267 -10.23 4.34 16.40
CA THR A 267 -10.33 5.35 17.47
C THR A 267 -8.93 5.83 17.88
N ALA A 268 -7.98 4.92 18.01
CA ALA A 268 -6.61 5.26 18.39
C ALA A 268 -5.92 6.16 17.34
N VAL A 269 -6.01 5.86 16.03
CA VAL A 269 -5.40 6.73 15.01
C VAL A 269 -6.04 8.12 14.98
N ARG A 270 -7.35 8.23 15.28
CA ARG A 270 -8.05 9.50 15.39
C ARG A 270 -7.63 10.33 16.61
N SER A 271 -7.05 9.71 17.63
CA SER A 271 -6.53 10.40 18.81
C SER A 271 -5.17 11.07 18.59
N LEU A 272 -4.53 10.87 17.45
CA LEU A 272 -3.33 11.61 17.07
C LEU A 272 -3.73 13.00 16.54
N PRO A 273 -3.00 14.07 16.93
CA PRO A 273 -3.20 15.40 16.35
C PRO A 273 -2.99 15.37 14.83
N VAL A 274 -3.67 16.29 14.12
CA VAL A 274 -3.54 16.42 12.66
C VAL A 274 -2.08 16.67 12.26
N GLY A 275 -1.58 15.91 11.28
CA GLY A 275 -0.22 16.06 10.77
C GLY A 275 0.87 15.40 11.63
N VAL A 276 0.53 14.78 12.74
CA VAL A 276 1.50 14.08 13.59
C VAL A 276 1.66 12.64 13.10
N VAL A 277 2.88 12.30 12.71
CA VAL A 277 3.29 10.91 12.41
C VAL A 277 3.64 10.21 13.72
N GLY A 278 3.23 8.97 13.88
CA GLY A 278 3.53 8.18 15.07
C GLY A 278 2.46 7.12 15.39
N LEU A 279 2.65 6.45 16.52
CA LEU A 279 1.80 5.38 17.01
C LEU A 279 0.92 5.86 18.17
N ALA A 280 -0.40 5.68 18.03
CA ALA A 280 -1.33 5.75 19.15
C ALA A 280 -1.84 4.33 19.47
N ARG A 281 -1.70 3.89 20.70
CA ARG A 281 -2.29 2.64 21.17
C ARG A 281 -3.60 2.93 21.89
N TYR A 282 -4.61 2.13 21.60
CA TYR A 282 -5.90 2.28 22.26
C TYR A 282 -5.76 2.01 23.77
N GLY A 283 -6.09 3.02 24.56
CA GLY A 283 -5.99 2.96 26.01
C GLY A 283 -4.81 3.74 26.62
N ASP A 284 -3.80 4.16 25.83
CA ASP A 284 -2.71 4.99 26.34
C ASP A 284 -3.19 6.40 26.75
N ARG A 285 -4.22 6.90 26.05
CA ARG A 285 -4.83 8.22 26.28
C ARG A 285 -6.35 8.10 26.37
N PRO A 286 -6.90 7.67 27.51
CA PRO A 286 -8.34 7.39 27.65
C PRO A 286 -9.24 8.60 27.38
N LEU A 287 -8.80 9.82 27.76
CA LEU A 287 -9.54 11.04 27.49
C LEU A 287 -9.62 11.33 25.97
N ASP A 288 -8.50 11.20 25.25
CA ASP A 288 -8.49 11.42 23.80
C ASP A 288 -9.39 10.39 23.09
N VAL A 289 -9.37 9.13 23.52
CA VAL A 289 -10.27 8.08 23.03
C VAL A 289 -11.74 8.47 23.22
N LEU A 290 -12.10 8.98 24.40
CA LEU A 290 -13.45 9.43 24.69
C LEU A 290 -13.87 10.62 23.80
N LEU A 291 -12.98 11.61 23.64
CA LEU A 291 -13.24 12.80 22.84
C LEU A 291 -13.41 12.50 21.33
N VAL A 292 -12.65 11.55 20.79
CA VAL A 292 -12.78 11.17 19.37
C VAL A 292 -13.91 10.17 19.12
N ALA A 293 -14.43 9.50 20.16
CA ALA A 293 -15.58 8.63 20.02
C ALA A 293 -16.87 9.42 19.72
N ASP A 294 -16.97 10.65 20.24
CA ASP A 294 -18.07 11.57 19.97
C ASP A 294 -17.51 12.96 19.64
N CYS A 295 -17.15 13.16 18.39
CA CYS A 295 -16.51 14.40 17.93
C CYS A 295 -17.46 15.62 18.02
N GLU A 296 -18.77 15.40 17.88
CA GLU A 296 -19.76 16.48 17.95
C GLU A 296 -19.85 17.03 19.39
N ARG A 297 -19.97 16.14 20.37
CA ARG A 297 -19.98 16.51 21.78
C ARG A 297 -18.64 17.09 22.25
N ALA A 298 -17.54 16.58 21.74
CA ALA A 298 -16.22 17.15 22.01
C ALA A 298 -16.07 18.57 21.43
N ALA A 299 -16.65 18.83 20.24
CA ALA A 299 -16.66 20.16 19.63
C ALA A 299 -17.55 21.12 20.41
N GLU A 300 -18.73 20.68 20.88
CA GLU A 300 -19.61 21.46 21.76
C GLU A 300 -18.90 21.85 23.06
N LEU A 301 -18.23 20.87 23.70
CA LEU A 301 -17.43 21.11 24.91
C LEU A 301 -16.35 22.18 24.67
N ALA A 302 -15.56 22.02 23.60
CA ALA A 302 -14.52 22.98 23.24
C ALA A 302 -15.10 24.38 22.98
N ALA A 303 -16.24 24.44 22.27
CA ALA A 303 -16.92 25.69 21.98
C ALA A 303 -17.43 26.41 23.24
N ALA A 304 -18.03 25.65 24.17
CA ALA A 304 -18.58 26.18 25.41
C ALA A 304 -17.49 26.71 26.36
N VAL A 305 -16.42 25.89 26.53
CA VAL A 305 -15.34 26.15 27.48
C VAL A 305 -14.40 27.24 26.99
N LEU A 306 -14.07 27.25 25.68
CA LEU A 306 -13.09 28.14 25.08
C LEU A 306 -13.74 29.34 24.36
N SER A 307 -15.04 29.59 24.57
CA SER A 307 -15.78 30.66 23.86
C SER A 307 -15.10 32.04 23.93
N GLY A 308 -14.57 32.44 25.08
CA GLY A 308 -13.90 33.72 25.27
C GLY A 308 -12.53 33.84 24.57
N LEU A 309 -12.00 32.75 24.03
CA LEU A 309 -10.75 32.76 23.25
C LEU A 309 -10.99 32.89 21.75
N ARG A 310 -12.18 32.54 21.24
CA ARG A 310 -12.50 32.46 19.80
C ARG A 310 -12.47 33.78 19.05
N ASP A 311 -12.85 34.89 19.72
CA ASP A 311 -12.97 36.22 19.10
C ASP A 311 -11.63 36.96 19.08
N ARG A 312 -10.53 36.25 19.27
CA ARG A 312 -9.17 36.76 19.35
C ARG A 312 -8.39 36.57 18.07
N ASP A 313 -7.25 37.30 17.97
CA ASP A 313 -6.27 37.03 16.95
C ASP A 313 -5.85 35.52 17.03
N PRO A 314 -5.81 34.79 15.92
CA PRO A 314 -5.46 33.34 15.92
C PRO A 314 -4.11 33.03 16.57
N ARG A 315 -3.14 33.94 16.52
CA ARG A 315 -1.84 33.81 17.19
C ARG A 315 -1.96 33.91 18.69
N ASP A 316 -2.82 34.80 19.19
CA ASP A 316 -3.08 34.99 20.62
C ASP A 316 -3.84 33.76 21.18
N GLU A 317 -4.87 33.29 20.46
CA GLU A 317 -5.56 32.05 20.80
C GLU A 317 -4.57 30.86 20.93
N GLU A 318 -3.76 30.61 19.89
CA GLU A 318 -2.78 29.53 19.87
C GLU A 318 -1.77 29.63 21.01
N LEU A 319 -1.33 30.84 21.33
CA LEU A 319 -0.38 31.09 22.41
C LEU A 319 -0.98 30.78 23.78
N LEU A 320 -2.27 31.08 23.99
CA LEU A 320 -2.98 30.76 25.23
C LEU A 320 -3.26 29.27 25.34
N LEU A 321 -3.73 28.61 24.26
CA LEU A 321 -3.94 27.16 24.21
C LEU A 321 -2.65 26.39 24.48
N GLY A 322 -1.54 26.75 23.82
CA GLY A 322 -0.22 26.14 24.06
C GLY A 322 0.28 26.36 25.48
N THR A 323 -0.11 27.47 26.15
CA THR A 323 0.25 27.71 27.55
C THR A 323 -0.53 26.79 28.49
N ILE A 324 -1.81 26.55 28.23
CA ILE A 324 -2.62 25.60 28.98
C ILE A 324 -2.06 24.18 28.82
N GLU A 325 -1.76 23.77 27.60
CA GLU A 325 -1.18 22.43 27.30
C GLU A 325 0.15 22.21 28.05
N ALA A 326 1.08 23.14 27.91
CA ALA A 326 2.37 23.06 28.59
C ALA A 326 2.23 23.00 30.11
N TRP A 327 1.26 23.70 30.70
CA TRP A 327 1.01 23.64 32.13
C TRP A 327 0.54 22.25 32.57
N PHE A 328 -0.40 21.64 31.82
CA PHE A 328 -0.88 20.28 32.12
C PHE A 328 0.20 19.21 31.86
N GLU A 329 0.91 19.28 30.76
CA GLU A 329 2.01 18.33 30.41
C GLU A 329 3.12 18.33 31.44
N HIS A 330 3.34 19.47 32.07
CA HIS A 330 4.36 19.61 33.12
C HIS A 330 3.80 19.54 34.56
N GLY A 331 2.62 18.91 34.73
CA GLY A 331 2.03 18.59 36.04
C GLY A 331 1.71 19.81 36.88
N GLY A 332 1.21 20.88 36.26
CA GLY A 332 0.80 22.10 36.95
C GLY A 332 1.95 23.03 37.39
N SER A 333 3.17 22.78 36.89
CA SER A 333 4.33 23.59 37.27
C SER A 333 4.58 24.74 36.29
N GLY A 334 4.24 25.97 36.70
CA GLY A 334 4.51 27.15 35.90
C GLY A 334 6.00 27.34 35.55
N THR A 335 6.92 26.87 36.40
CA THR A 335 8.38 26.91 36.09
C THR A 335 8.78 25.94 35.01
N ARG A 336 8.28 24.69 35.04
CA ARG A 336 8.57 23.69 34.01
C ARG A 336 7.89 24.05 32.69
N ALA A 337 6.63 24.52 32.73
CA ALA A 337 5.94 25.01 31.55
C ALA A 337 6.68 26.21 30.91
N ALA A 338 7.19 27.14 31.72
CA ALA A 338 7.98 28.29 31.22
C ALA A 338 9.26 27.85 30.51
N ALA A 339 9.97 26.84 31.04
CA ALA A 339 11.14 26.28 30.40
C ALA A 339 10.79 25.64 29.04
N ALA A 340 9.70 24.88 28.95
CA ALA A 340 9.23 24.26 27.71
C ALA A 340 8.80 25.30 26.67
N LEU A 341 8.19 26.42 27.11
CA LEU A 341 7.73 27.51 26.24
C LEU A 341 8.82 28.57 25.97
N HIS A 342 10.04 28.37 26.44
CA HIS A 342 11.14 29.32 26.31
C HIS A 342 10.78 30.73 26.77
N CYS A 343 10.08 30.89 27.89
CA CYS A 343 9.65 32.18 28.45
C CYS A 343 9.86 32.26 29.98
N HIS A 344 9.62 33.41 30.56
CA HIS A 344 9.72 33.57 32.01
C HIS A 344 8.48 32.99 32.72
N ARG A 345 8.63 32.46 33.94
CA ARG A 345 7.52 31.92 34.76
C ARG A 345 6.36 32.90 34.92
N ASN A 346 6.64 34.20 35.11
CA ASN A 346 5.60 35.21 35.24
C ASN A 346 4.78 35.34 33.96
N THR A 347 5.38 35.13 32.78
CA THR A 347 4.65 35.16 31.51
C THR A 347 3.62 34.04 31.43
N VAL A 348 4.00 32.83 31.88
CA VAL A 348 3.06 31.70 31.98
C VAL A 348 1.90 32.04 32.93
N LEU A 349 2.22 32.52 34.13
CA LEU A 349 1.19 32.89 35.13
C LEU A 349 0.25 33.97 34.63
N ASN A 350 0.78 35.01 33.96
CA ASN A 350 -0.05 36.07 33.38
C ASN A 350 -0.95 35.55 32.26
N ARG A 351 -0.46 34.62 31.40
CA ARG A 351 -1.27 33.98 30.36
C ARG A 351 -2.38 33.12 30.96
N LEU A 352 -2.09 32.36 32.01
CA LEU A 352 -3.10 31.54 32.71
C LEU A 352 -4.14 32.39 33.41
N ALA A 353 -3.75 33.53 34.05
CA ALA A 353 -4.69 34.50 34.60
C ALA A 353 -5.59 35.07 33.50
N ARG A 354 -5.02 35.43 32.33
CA ARG A 354 -5.80 35.91 31.19
C ARG A 354 -6.77 34.85 30.65
N VAL A 355 -6.39 33.56 30.66
CA VAL A 355 -7.33 32.47 30.34
C VAL A 355 -8.49 32.45 31.32
N ALA A 356 -8.21 32.58 32.62
CA ALA A 356 -9.27 32.61 33.63
C ALA A 356 -10.21 33.79 33.42
N ASP A 357 -9.70 34.98 33.12
CA ASP A 357 -10.51 36.20 32.85
C ASP A 357 -11.40 35.99 31.61
N LEU A 358 -10.89 35.36 30.57
CA LEU A 358 -11.59 35.16 29.29
C LEU A 358 -12.61 34.03 29.31
N THR A 359 -12.32 32.95 30.04
CA THR A 359 -13.16 31.76 30.05
C THR A 359 -14.03 31.64 31.30
N GLY A 360 -13.75 32.42 32.31
CA GLY A 360 -14.38 32.31 33.65
C GLY A 360 -13.92 31.06 34.42
N ARG A 361 -12.78 30.45 34.01
CA ARG A 361 -12.28 29.18 34.58
C ARG A 361 -10.86 29.35 35.10
N ASP A 362 -10.73 29.28 36.43
CA ASP A 362 -9.41 29.28 37.08
C ASP A 362 -8.77 27.91 37.01
N ILE A 363 -7.57 27.81 36.44
CA ILE A 363 -6.82 26.58 36.32
C ILE A 363 -6.41 25.98 37.68
N ASN A 364 -6.48 26.78 38.75
CA ASN A 364 -6.23 26.31 40.11
C ASN A 364 -7.46 25.64 40.74
N ASP A 365 -8.66 25.82 40.19
CA ASP A 365 -9.83 25.03 40.55
C ASP A 365 -9.80 23.67 39.82
N PRO A 366 -9.77 22.53 40.52
CA PRO A 366 -9.67 21.22 39.89
C PRO A 366 -10.75 20.92 38.85
N ARG A 367 -11.97 21.40 39.06
CA ARG A 367 -13.09 21.20 38.14
C ARG A 367 -12.88 22.02 36.86
N ALA A 368 -12.58 23.31 37.02
CA ALA A 368 -12.30 24.18 35.90
C ALA A 368 -11.07 23.74 35.11
N ALA A 369 -10.02 23.25 35.80
CA ALA A 369 -8.84 22.67 35.17
C ALA A 369 -9.17 21.44 34.32
N ALA A 370 -10.01 20.51 34.79
CA ALA A 370 -10.43 19.35 34.04
C ALA A 370 -11.24 19.74 32.78
N GLU A 371 -12.15 20.72 32.90
CA GLU A 371 -12.92 21.24 31.77
C GLU A 371 -12.00 21.91 30.72
N LEU A 372 -11.05 22.75 31.16
CA LEU A 372 -10.06 23.39 30.29
C LEU A 372 -9.19 22.36 29.56
N TYR A 373 -8.69 21.34 30.28
CA TYR A 373 -7.87 20.31 29.67
C TYR A 373 -8.64 19.53 28.59
N ALA A 374 -9.85 19.06 28.92
CA ALA A 374 -10.70 18.35 27.97
C ALA A 374 -11.05 19.19 26.75
N ALA A 375 -11.36 20.48 26.95
CA ALA A 375 -11.70 21.38 25.86
C ALA A 375 -10.51 21.69 24.92
N VAL A 376 -9.32 21.88 25.49
CA VAL A 376 -8.10 22.10 24.69
C VAL A 376 -7.76 20.83 23.92
N ARG A 377 -7.82 19.65 24.56
CA ARG A 377 -7.63 18.36 23.87
C ARG A 377 -8.67 18.17 22.74
N ALA A 378 -9.94 18.43 22.99
CA ALA A 378 -10.98 18.35 21.97
C ALA A 378 -10.68 19.29 20.79
N ARG A 379 -10.23 20.53 21.05
CA ARG A 379 -9.85 21.49 20.02
C ARG A 379 -8.69 21.01 19.15
N ARG A 380 -7.69 20.36 19.74
CA ARG A 380 -6.53 19.76 19.02
C ARG A 380 -6.89 18.55 18.21
N LEU A 381 -7.90 17.79 18.63
CA LEU A 381 -8.35 16.57 17.96
C LEU A 381 -9.42 16.83 16.89
N GLN A 382 -9.95 18.08 16.78
CA GLN A 382 -10.86 18.47 15.71
C GLN A 382 -10.16 18.34 14.36
N ARG A 383 -10.67 17.47 13.52
CA ARG A 383 -10.13 17.20 12.17
C ARG A 383 -11.02 17.83 11.09
N ASP A 384 -10.41 18.02 9.92
CA ASP A 384 -11.13 18.31 8.70
C ASP A 384 -12.16 17.19 8.44
N PRO A 385 -13.45 17.49 8.17
CA PRO A 385 -14.47 16.51 7.81
C PRO A 385 -14.13 15.66 6.58
N ALA A 386 -13.15 16.07 5.77
CA ALA A 386 -12.68 15.32 4.60
C ALA A 386 -11.81 14.08 4.94
N TRP A 387 -11.58 13.75 6.23
CA TRP A 387 -10.84 12.55 6.61
C TRP A 387 -11.62 11.26 6.28
N PRO A 388 -11.08 10.34 5.45
CA PRO A 388 -11.73 9.05 5.20
C PRO A 388 -11.79 8.24 6.50
N GLY A 389 -12.99 7.89 6.94
CA GLY A 389 -13.26 7.15 8.18
C GLY A 389 -13.89 7.99 9.31
N GLY A 390 -14.48 9.13 8.99
CA GLY A 390 -15.48 9.77 9.81
C GLY A 390 -16.74 8.87 9.93
N PRO A 391 -17.58 9.02 10.98
CA PRO A 391 -18.86 8.33 11.03
C PRO A 391 -19.69 8.75 9.80
N GLU A 392 -20.35 7.75 9.14
CA GLU A 392 -21.45 7.98 8.21
C GLU A 392 -22.61 8.64 8.93
#